data_11aa82c257dbce2369145ff1b03d5c0c
#
_entry.id   11aa82c257dbce2369145ff1b03d5c0c
#
_cell.length_a   1.000
_cell.length_b   1.000
_cell.length_c   1.000
_cell.angle_alpha   90.00
_cell.angle_beta   90.00
_cell.angle_gamma   90.00
#
_symmetry.space_group_name_H-M   'P 1'
#
loop_
_entity.id
_entity.type
_entity.pdbx_description
1 polymer ?
#
loop_
_entity_poly.entity_id
_entity_poly.type
_entity_poly.pdbx_seq_one_letter_code
_entity_poly.pdbx_strand_id
1 'polypeptide(L)'
;AAEMADSMGIDIFNTSLGYTRFSNDTGGVDELTSWTWDDLDGNTSYITRGADMAAQKGILVVNSAGNSGSNSWKYIGMPADGDSVLAIGATDSSRWRSGFSSFGRGSDARVKPNVMAQGSYVYVSGLDSNGNSMVGFNFGTSFSSPLTAGAAACLWQANPDLTAWELKSIIEESSTQFNYPDTIHGYGIPDFGKAYELATQ
;
A
#
# COMPACT_ATOMS: atom_id res chain seq x y z
N ALA A 1 -16.38 -4.80 3.67
CA ALA A 1 -15.47 -5.42 2.68
C ALA A 1 -14.56 -6.45 3.36
N ALA A 2 -13.84 -6.10 4.46
CA ALA A 2 -12.93 -7.02 5.16
C ALA A 2 -13.64 -8.27 5.72
N GLU A 3 -14.79 -8.11 6.36
CA GLU A 3 -15.63 -9.22 6.85
C GLU A 3 -16.13 -10.12 5.70
N MET A 4 -16.47 -9.52 4.57
CA MET A 4 -16.86 -10.27 3.39
C MET A 4 -15.67 -11.05 2.81
N ALA A 5 -14.50 -10.45 2.74
CA ALA A 5 -13.27 -11.10 2.30
C ALA A 5 -12.95 -12.33 3.17
N ASP A 6 -12.98 -12.16 4.49
CA ASP A 6 -12.78 -13.25 5.46
C ASP A 6 -13.81 -14.39 5.26
N SER A 7 -15.10 -14.03 5.14
CA SER A 7 -16.18 -15.02 4.93
C SER A 7 -16.08 -15.77 3.60
N MET A 8 -15.44 -15.21 2.59
CA MET A 8 -15.21 -15.81 1.28
C MET A 8 -13.90 -16.60 1.19
N GLY A 9 -13.07 -16.58 2.24
CA GLY A 9 -11.76 -17.23 2.25
C GLY A 9 -10.76 -16.57 1.29
N ILE A 10 -10.74 -15.23 1.25
CA ILE A 10 -9.79 -14.48 0.41
C ILE A 10 -8.44 -14.39 1.13
N ASP A 11 -7.36 -14.75 0.45
CA ASP A 11 -6.01 -14.73 1.00
C ASP A 11 -5.37 -13.32 0.93
N ILE A 12 -5.61 -12.58 -0.16
CA ILE A 12 -5.04 -11.25 -0.38
C ILE A 12 -6.14 -10.23 -0.61
N PHE A 13 -6.11 -9.16 0.16
CA PHE A 13 -7.03 -8.04 0.03
C PHE A 13 -6.25 -6.78 -0.39
N ASN A 14 -6.37 -6.40 -1.68
CA ASN A 14 -5.77 -5.16 -2.17
C ASN A 14 -6.78 -4.02 -2.13
N THR A 15 -6.39 -2.90 -1.52
CA THR A 15 -7.18 -1.67 -1.51
C THR A 15 -6.34 -0.48 -1.97
N SER A 16 -6.87 0.25 -2.95
CA SER A 16 -6.26 1.48 -3.47
C SER A 16 -6.99 2.72 -2.96
N LEU A 17 -7.43 2.67 -1.71
CA LEU A 17 -8.15 3.75 -1.05
C LEU A 17 -7.29 4.39 0.03
N GLY A 18 -7.57 5.66 0.32
CA GLY A 18 -6.93 6.38 1.41
C GLY A 18 -7.82 7.51 1.90
N TYR A 19 -7.88 7.68 3.20
CA TYR A 19 -8.69 8.70 3.85
C TYR A 19 -7.79 9.56 4.75
N THR A 20 -7.98 10.87 4.69
CA THR A 20 -7.22 11.85 5.48
C THR A 20 -8.15 12.95 5.97
N ARG A 21 -8.43 13.94 5.12
CA ARG A 21 -9.30 15.07 5.43
C ARG A 21 -10.59 14.96 4.64
N PHE A 22 -11.68 15.34 5.28
CA PHE A 22 -13.00 15.38 4.65
C PHE A 22 -13.38 16.83 4.38
N SER A 23 -14.13 17.06 3.29
CA SER A 23 -14.66 18.38 2.97
C SER A 23 -16.01 18.57 3.66
N ASN A 24 -16.24 19.77 4.18
CA ASN A 24 -17.56 20.21 4.60
C ASN A 24 -18.41 20.65 3.39
N ASP A 25 -19.69 20.95 3.62
CA ASP A 25 -20.66 21.35 2.59
C ASP A 25 -20.27 22.62 1.81
N THR A 26 -19.35 23.42 2.34
CA THR A 26 -18.85 24.65 1.72
C THR A 26 -17.53 24.46 0.97
N GLY A 27 -17.00 23.21 0.93
CA GLY A 27 -15.75 22.86 0.27
C GLY A 27 -14.48 23.14 1.09
N GLY A 28 -14.63 23.60 2.35
CA GLY A 28 -13.53 23.68 3.32
C GLY A 28 -13.27 22.34 3.99
N VAL A 29 -12.20 22.26 4.79
CA VAL A 29 -11.91 21.07 5.59
C VAL A 29 -12.92 20.98 6.75
N ASP A 30 -13.52 19.82 6.93
CA ASP A 30 -14.30 19.52 8.13
C ASP A 30 -13.36 19.04 9.24
N GLU A 31 -13.02 19.95 10.13
CA GLU A 31 -12.10 19.67 11.24
C GLU A 31 -12.67 18.68 12.27
N LEU A 32 -13.99 18.48 12.30
CA LEU A 32 -14.64 17.55 13.26
C LEU A 32 -14.57 16.10 12.80
N THR A 33 -14.55 15.88 11.49
CA THR A 33 -14.56 14.53 10.92
C THR A 33 -13.24 14.17 10.24
N SER A 34 -12.36 15.16 10.00
CA SER A 34 -11.06 14.96 9.37
C SER A 34 -10.05 14.39 10.35
N TRP A 35 -9.19 13.51 9.83
CA TRP A 35 -8.04 13.00 10.57
C TRP A 35 -6.92 14.05 10.66
N THR A 36 -6.15 13.98 11.71
CA THR A 36 -4.91 14.74 11.90
C THR A 36 -3.69 13.84 11.64
N TRP A 37 -2.52 14.43 11.65
CA TRP A 37 -1.29 13.64 11.52
C TRP A 37 -1.01 12.76 12.73
N ASP A 38 -1.53 13.11 13.91
CA ASP A 38 -1.33 12.35 15.14
C ASP A 38 -2.20 11.09 15.17
N ASP A 39 -3.28 11.07 14.37
CA ASP A 39 -4.15 9.90 14.19
C ASP A 39 -3.55 8.83 13.27
N LEU A 40 -2.39 9.10 12.62
CA LEU A 40 -1.62 8.13 11.84
C LEU A 40 -0.81 7.18 12.75
N ASP A 41 -1.48 6.58 13.71
CA ASP A 41 -0.88 5.77 14.77
C ASP A 41 -1.10 4.26 14.59
N GLY A 42 -1.77 3.87 13.50
CA GLY A 42 -2.11 2.47 13.20
C GLY A 42 -3.29 1.93 14.00
N ASN A 43 -3.94 2.75 14.84
CA ASN A 43 -4.96 2.26 15.76
C ASN A 43 -6.21 3.17 15.89
N THR A 44 -6.05 4.48 15.71
CA THR A 44 -7.15 5.43 15.93
C THR A 44 -8.25 5.29 14.89
N SER A 45 -7.91 5.14 13.62
CA SER A 45 -8.89 5.05 12.54
C SER A 45 -9.64 3.71 12.53
N TYR A 46 -10.96 3.75 12.38
CA TYR A 46 -11.80 2.54 12.25
C TYR A 46 -11.43 1.69 11.05
N ILE A 47 -11.07 2.33 9.91
CA ILE A 47 -10.69 1.59 8.69
C ILE A 47 -9.33 0.92 8.86
N THR A 48 -8.40 1.54 9.58
CA THR A 48 -7.10 0.96 9.92
C THR A 48 -7.28 -0.25 10.82
N ARG A 49 -8.09 -0.13 11.88
CA ARG A 49 -8.42 -1.25 12.76
C ARG A 49 -9.10 -2.39 12.01
N GLY A 50 -10.00 -2.08 11.07
CA GLY A 50 -10.62 -3.08 10.20
C GLY A 50 -9.62 -3.80 9.30
N ALA A 51 -8.62 -3.09 8.77
CA ALA A 51 -7.56 -3.66 7.96
C ALA A 51 -6.64 -4.57 8.79
N ASP A 52 -6.24 -4.14 9.98
CA ASP A 52 -5.44 -4.96 10.90
C ASP A 52 -6.20 -6.19 11.41
N MET A 53 -7.52 -6.08 11.65
CA MET A 53 -8.35 -7.24 11.97
C MET A 53 -8.41 -8.25 10.83
N ALA A 54 -8.48 -7.81 9.56
CA ALA A 54 -8.39 -8.70 8.40
C ALA A 54 -7.04 -9.41 8.36
N ALA A 55 -5.96 -8.68 8.60
CA ALA A 55 -4.61 -9.26 8.65
C ALA A 55 -4.45 -10.28 9.80
N GLN A 56 -5.04 -10.03 10.96
CA GLN A 56 -5.07 -10.97 12.09
C GLN A 56 -5.84 -12.27 11.77
N LYS A 57 -6.72 -12.24 10.77
CA LYS A 57 -7.42 -13.43 10.26
C LYS A 57 -6.62 -14.21 9.22
N GLY A 58 -5.41 -13.78 8.91
CA GLY A 58 -4.53 -14.43 7.94
C GLY A 58 -4.61 -13.87 6.52
N ILE A 59 -5.29 -12.74 6.32
CA ILE A 59 -5.38 -12.07 5.01
C ILE A 59 -4.16 -11.14 4.84
N LEU A 60 -3.43 -11.24 3.74
CA LEU A 60 -2.45 -10.22 3.39
C LEU A 60 -3.17 -8.95 2.91
N VAL A 61 -3.17 -7.91 3.73
CA VAL A 61 -3.76 -6.61 3.37
C VAL A 61 -2.71 -5.73 2.71
N VAL A 62 -2.89 -5.48 1.42
CA VAL A 62 -2.03 -4.59 0.62
C VAL A 62 -2.78 -3.29 0.36
N ASN A 63 -2.19 -2.16 0.72
CA ASN A 63 -2.83 -0.84 0.55
C ASN A 63 -1.91 0.18 -0.11
N SER A 64 -2.47 1.01 -0.96
CA SER A 64 -1.74 2.16 -1.51
C SER A 64 -1.39 3.17 -0.43
N ALA A 65 -0.16 3.71 -0.45
CA ALA A 65 0.30 4.70 0.53
C ALA A 65 -0.44 6.05 0.43
N GLY A 66 -0.99 6.36 -0.75
CA GLY A 66 -1.65 7.62 -1.04
C GLY A 66 -0.83 8.51 -2.00
N ASN A 67 -1.50 9.54 -2.53
CA ASN A 67 -0.96 10.43 -3.56
C ASN A 67 -0.77 11.88 -3.04
N SER A 68 -0.52 12.04 -1.76
CA SER A 68 -0.44 13.34 -1.08
C SER A 68 0.97 13.89 -0.95
N GLY A 69 2.00 13.20 -1.44
CA GLY A 69 3.39 13.55 -1.22
C GLY A 69 3.81 14.96 -1.67
N SER A 70 3.07 15.56 -2.61
CA SER A 70 3.30 16.91 -3.12
C SER A 70 2.32 17.96 -2.58
N ASN A 71 1.35 17.58 -1.74
CA ASN A 71 0.37 18.52 -1.17
C ASN A 71 0.61 18.78 0.32
N SER A 72 -0.28 19.54 0.96
CA SER A 72 -0.13 19.93 2.38
C SER A 72 -0.22 18.75 3.35
N TRP A 73 -0.88 17.64 2.99
CA TRP A 73 -0.95 16.46 3.84
C TRP A 73 0.38 15.70 3.87
N LYS A 74 1.01 15.44 2.73
CA LYS A 74 2.30 14.77 2.48
C LYS A 74 2.34 13.28 2.85
N TYR A 75 1.77 12.91 3.99
CA TYR A 75 1.92 11.60 4.61
C TYR A 75 0.96 10.56 4.03
N ILE A 76 1.17 9.31 4.41
CA ILE A 76 0.27 8.21 4.09
C ILE A 76 -1.15 8.52 4.57
N GLY A 77 -2.14 7.84 4.01
CA GLY A 77 -3.53 7.89 4.47
C GLY A 77 -3.92 6.61 5.18
N MET A 78 -5.04 6.66 5.92
CA MET A 78 -5.64 5.45 6.49
C MET A 78 -6.30 4.64 5.36
N PRO A 79 -6.17 3.29 5.34
CA PRO A 79 -5.60 2.42 6.37
C PRO A 79 -4.11 2.04 6.14
N ALA A 80 -3.35 2.74 5.27
CA ALA A 80 -1.95 2.41 5.02
C ALA A 80 -1.05 2.55 6.27
N ASP A 81 -1.52 3.28 7.29
CA ASP A 81 -0.85 3.43 8.58
C ASP A 81 -0.95 2.19 9.49
N GLY A 82 -1.80 1.20 9.16
CA GLY A 82 -1.99 -0.02 9.95
C GLY A 82 -0.70 -0.83 10.11
N ASP A 83 -0.50 -1.42 11.28
CA ASP A 83 0.74 -2.17 11.59
C ASP A 83 0.89 -3.42 10.73
N SER A 84 -0.21 -4.13 10.51
CA SER A 84 -0.24 -5.37 9.71
C SER A 84 -0.46 -5.11 8.22
N VAL A 85 -0.73 -3.87 7.83
CA VAL A 85 -0.97 -3.49 6.43
C VAL A 85 0.36 -3.32 5.69
N LEU A 86 0.48 -3.94 4.52
CA LEU A 86 1.58 -3.72 3.57
C LEU A 86 1.27 -2.47 2.74
N ALA A 87 1.80 -1.32 3.15
CA ALA A 87 1.60 -0.03 2.49
C ALA A 87 2.59 0.15 1.34
N ILE A 88 2.08 0.47 0.14
CA ILE A 88 2.87 0.53 -1.10
C ILE A 88 3.00 1.96 -1.59
N GLY A 89 4.23 2.47 -1.64
CA GLY A 89 4.56 3.73 -2.30
C GLY A 89 4.77 3.58 -3.81
N ALA A 90 4.91 4.71 -4.50
CA ALA A 90 5.06 4.75 -5.95
C ALA A 90 6.43 5.23 -6.42
N THR A 91 7.01 4.50 -7.38
CA THR A 91 8.18 4.93 -8.14
C THR A 91 7.83 5.13 -9.62
N ASP A 92 8.75 5.74 -10.36
CA ASP A 92 8.77 5.71 -11.82
C ASP A 92 9.54 4.48 -12.35
N SER A 93 9.65 4.37 -13.67
CA SER A 93 10.38 3.28 -14.35
C SER A 93 11.89 3.31 -14.10
N SER A 94 12.45 4.44 -13.67
CA SER A 94 13.85 4.60 -13.28
C SER A 94 14.10 4.28 -11.80
N ARG A 95 13.06 3.82 -11.10
CA ARG A 95 13.07 3.48 -9.66
C ARG A 95 13.20 4.70 -8.71
N TRP A 96 13.01 5.93 -9.22
CA TRP A 96 12.93 7.11 -8.38
C TRP A 96 11.52 7.24 -7.81
N ARG A 97 11.41 7.69 -6.57
CA ARG A 97 10.12 7.95 -5.94
C ARG A 97 9.33 8.96 -6.76
N SER A 98 8.10 8.64 -7.08
CA SER A 98 7.16 9.57 -7.71
C SER A 98 6.82 10.72 -6.77
N GLY A 99 6.88 11.96 -7.23
CA GLY A 99 6.69 13.14 -6.38
C GLY A 99 5.38 13.15 -5.61
N PHE A 100 4.32 12.59 -6.19
CA PHE A 100 3.01 12.47 -5.53
C PHE A 100 2.94 11.38 -4.45
N SER A 101 3.85 10.39 -4.47
CA SER A 101 3.77 9.28 -3.51
C SER A 101 3.83 9.79 -2.08
N SER A 102 2.83 9.46 -1.29
CA SER A 102 2.82 9.72 0.14
C SER A 102 3.95 8.98 0.85
N PHE A 103 4.39 9.50 1.98
CA PHE A 103 5.48 8.94 2.78
C PHE A 103 5.12 8.94 4.26
N GLY A 104 5.90 8.26 5.09
CA GLY A 104 5.67 8.16 6.52
C GLY A 104 6.10 9.40 7.29
N ARG A 105 5.69 9.52 8.55
CA ARG A 105 6.13 10.58 9.45
C ARG A 105 7.48 10.20 10.06
N GLY A 106 8.42 11.14 10.11
CA GLY A 106 9.70 10.91 10.77
C GLY A 106 9.61 10.74 12.29
N SER A 107 8.47 11.11 12.89
CA SER A 107 8.18 10.89 14.32
C SER A 107 7.54 9.52 14.62
N ASP A 108 7.14 8.79 13.59
CA ASP A 108 6.62 7.44 13.71
C ASP A 108 7.80 6.46 13.72
N ALA A 109 7.84 5.56 14.71
CA ALA A 109 8.88 4.53 14.79
C ALA A 109 8.69 3.41 13.74
N ARG A 110 7.51 3.37 13.09
CA ARG A 110 7.20 2.37 12.07
C ARG A 110 7.73 2.78 10.71
N VAL A 111 8.18 1.81 9.94
CA VAL A 111 8.60 2.02 8.55
C VAL A 111 7.36 2.05 7.66
N LYS A 112 7.03 3.24 7.16
CA LYS A 112 5.93 3.48 6.20
C LYS A 112 6.35 4.48 5.11
N PRO A 113 5.95 4.28 3.83
CA PRO A 113 5.34 3.04 3.32
C PRO A 113 6.24 1.84 3.61
N ASN A 114 5.71 0.61 3.54
CA ASN A 114 6.57 -0.56 3.75
C ASN A 114 7.52 -0.75 2.57
N VAL A 115 6.99 -0.78 1.35
CA VAL A 115 7.78 -0.98 0.13
C VAL A 115 7.31 -0.06 -1.00
N MET A 116 8.08 -0.03 -2.08
CA MET A 116 7.82 0.77 -3.27
C MET A 116 7.61 -0.12 -4.49
N ALA A 117 6.73 0.30 -5.41
CA ALA A 117 6.60 -0.32 -6.71
C ALA A 117 6.28 0.74 -7.77
N GLN A 118 6.34 0.39 -9.06
CA GLN A 118 6.04 1.35 -10.12
C GLN A 118 4.60 1.85 -10.03
N GLY A 119 4.42 3.17 -9.97
CA GLY A 119 3.14 3.85 -9.93
C GLY A 119 3.08 5.07 -10.85
N SER A 120 4.15 5.34 -11.62
CA SER A 120 4.17 6.35 -12.67
C SER A 120 4.36 5.69 -14.03
N TYR A 121 3.59 6.18 -15.02
CA TYR A 121 3.57 5.63 -16.38
C TYR A 121 3.28 4.11 -16.40
N VAL A 122 2.34 3.69 -15.58
CA VAL A 122 1.88 2.29 -15.55
C VAL A 122 0.93 2.08 -16.73
N TYR A 123 1.21 1.08 -17.56
CA TYR A 123 0.31 0.70 -18.64
C TYR A 123 -0.96 0.09 -18.06
N VAL A 124 -2.10 0.60 -18.52
CA VAL A 124 -3.42 0.12 -18.12
C VAL A 124 -4.29 -0.08 -19.36
N SER A 125 -5.12 -1.11 -19.31
CA SER A 125 -6.18 -1.29 -20.28
C SER A 125 -7.43 -0.52 -19.84
N GLY A 126 -8.18 0.00 -20.78
CA GLY A 126 -9.41 0.75 -20.53
C GLY A 126 -10.30 0.79 -21.76
N LEU A 127 -11.32 1.62 -21.68
CA LEU A 127 -12.19 1.93 -22.82
C LEU A 127 -12.06 3.41 -23.17
N ASP A 128 -12.08 3.73 -24.45
CA ASP A 128 -12.21 5.10 -24.93
C ASP A 128 -13.66 5.61 -24.76
N SER A 129 -13.91 6.88 -25.10
CA SER A 129 -15.22 7.49 -25.01
C SER A 129 -16.30 6.83 -25.90
N ASN A 130 -15.89 6.00 -26.86
CA ASN A 130 -16.75 5.25 -27.76
C ASN A 130 -16.95 3.79 -27.33
N GLY A 131 -16.33 3.38 -26.21
CA GLY A 131 -16.39 2.01 -25.70
C GLY A 131 -15.40 1.04 -26.35
N ASN A 132 -14.42 1.51 -27.13
CA ASN A 132 -13.40 0.66 -27.72
C ASN A 132 -12.26 0.41 -26.71
N SER A 133 -11.67 -0.78 -26.77
CA SER A 133 -10.50 -1.10 -25.94
C SER A 133 -9.32 -0.21 -26.29
N MET A 134 -8.71 0.35 -25.28
CA MET A 134 -7.49 1.16 -25.40
C MET A 134 -6.45 0.76 -24.37
N VAL A 135 -5.18 1.04 -24.66
CA VAL A 135 -4.08 0.99 -23.70
C VAL A 135 -3.58 2.41 -23.49
N GLY A 136 -3.41 2.79 -22.25
CA GLY A 136 -2.91 4.11 -21.87
C GLY A 136 -1.98 4.04 -20.67
N PHE A 137 -1.49 5.19 -20.25
CA PHE A 137 -0.69 5.31 -19.03
C PHE A 137 -1.52 5.90 -17.92
N ASN A 138 -1.22 5.48 -16.70
CA ASN A 138 -1.81 6.08 -15.52
C ASN A 138 -0.77 6.27 -14.41
N PHE A 139 -1.15 7.04 -13.38
CA PHE A 139 -0.30 7.48 -12.28
C PHE A 139 -1.03 7.29 -10.95
N GLY A 140 -0.30 6.87 -9.93
CA GLY A 140 -0.82 6.75 -8.58
C GLY A 140 -0.28 5.52 -7.84
N THR A 141 -0.23 5.61 -6.54
CA THR A 141 0.01 4.45 -5.66
C THR A 141 -1.07 3.39 -5.80
N SER A 142 -2.23 3.76 -6.38
CA SER A 142 -3.31 2.84 -6.75
C SER A 142 -2.93 1.83 -7.82
N PHE A 143 -1.81 2.05 -8.53
CA PHE A 143 -1.26 1.13 -9.53
C PHE A 143 -0.07 0.35 -8.98
N SER A 144 0.74 0.93 -8.09
CA SER A 144 1.83 0.21 -7.44
C SER A 144 1.33 -0.86 -6.47
N SER A 145 0.24 -0.58 -5.77
CA SER A 145 -0.35 -1.52 -4.81
C SER A 145 -0.80 -2.84 -5.45
N PRO A 146 -1.63 -2.86 -6.51
CA PRO A 146 -2.06 -4.10 -7.14
C PRO A 146 -0.92 -4.85 -7.85
N LEU A 147 0.12 -4.17 -8.35
CA LEU A 147 1.31 -4.82 -8.88
C LEU A 147 2.02 -5.65 -7.79
N THR A 148 2.18 -5.06 -6.61
CA THR A 148 2.77 -5.75 -5.46
C THR A 148 1.87 -6.88 -4.97
N ALA A 149 0.55 -6.67 -4.91
CA ALA A 149 -0.41 -7.70 -4.52
C ALA A 149 -0.39 -8.91 -5.48
N GLY A 150 -0.33 -8.65 -6.79
CA GLY A 150 -0.21 -9.71 -7.79
C GLY A 150 1.09 -10.50 -7.69
N ALA A 151 2.22 -9.82 -7.47
CA ALA A 151 3.50 -10.49 -7.26
C ALA A 151 3.54 -11.28 -5.93
N ALA A 152 2.92 -10.75 -4.88
CA ALA A 152 2.74 -11.46 -3.61
C ALA A 152 1.89 -12.72 -3.78
N ALA A 153 0.83 -12.67 -4.59
CA ALA A 153 0.00 -13.85 -4.90
C ALA A 153 0.80 -14.95 -5.60
N CYS A 154 1.66 -14.59 -6.56
CA CYS A 154 2.55 -15.54 -7.22
C CYS A 154 3.56 -16.17 -6.25
N LEU A 155 4.13 -15.36 -5.35
CA LEU A 155 5.06 -15.85 -4.33
C LEU A 155 4.36 -16.78 -3.34
N TRP A 156 3.16 -16.43 -2.90
CA TRP A 156 2.39 -17.23 -1.96
C TRP A 156 1.91 -18.55 -2.60
N GLN A 157 1.48 -18.50 -3.86
CA GLN A 157 1.12 -19.71 -4.61
C GLN A 157 2.28 -20.71 -4.69
N ALA A 158 3.50 -20.21 -4.81
CA ALA A 158 4.70 -21.05 -4.84
C ALA A 158 5.10 -21.59 -3.45
N ASN A 159 4.64 -20.94 -2.38
CA ASN A 159 4.94 -21.29 -0.99
C ASN A 159 3.67 -21.19 -0.13
N PRO A 160 2.70 -22.11 -0.31
CA PRO A 160 1.37 -21.99 0.27
C PRO A 160 1.32 -22.18 1.79
N ASP A 161 2.36 -22.69 2.39
CA ASP A 161 2.47 -22.92 3.83
C ASP A 161 2.84 -21.65 4.62
N LEU A 162 3.22 -20.56 3.93
CA LEU A 162 3.52 -19.28 4.58
C LEU A 162 2.26 -18.65 5.14
N THR A 163 2.39 -18.03 6.29
CA THR A 163 1.37 -17.11 6.82
C THR A 163 1.44 -15.76 6.10
N ALA A 164 0.36 -14.98 6.14
CA ALA A 164 0.34 -13.62 5.58
C ALA A 164 1.43 -12.72 6.19
N TRP A 165 1.74 -12.92 7.48
CA TRP A 165 2.80 -12.19 8.18
C TRP A 165 4.20 -12.55 7.67
N GLU A 166 4.49 -13.83 7.52
CA GLU A 166 5.77 -14.31 6.96
C GLU A 166 5.95 -13.81 5.53
N LEU A 167 4.90 -13.90 4.71
CA LEU A 167 4.90 -13.39 3.34
C LEU A 167 5.21 -11.87 3.31
N LYS A 168 4.55 -11.07 4.17
CA LYS A 168 4.83 -9.64 4.31
C LYS A 168 6.29 -9.41 4.69
N SER A 169 6.80 -10.13 5.69
CA SER A 169 8.17 -9.99 6.17
C SER A 169 9.20 -10.35 5.11
N ILE A 170 8.98 -11.41 4.34
CA ILE A 170 9.85 -11.81 3.23
C ILE A 170 9.86 -10.76 2.12
N ILE A 171 8.71 -10.16 1.78
CA ILE A 171 8.62 -9.07 0.81
C ILE A 171 9.45 -7.86 1.28
N GLU A 172 9.35 -7.48 2.54
CA GLU A 172 10.15 -6.40 3.14
C GLU A 172 11.65 -6.74 3.12
N GLU A 173 12.04 -7.96 3.53
CA GLU A 173 13.43 -8.42 3.60
C GLU A 173 14.08 -8.52 2.22
N SER A 174 13.33 -8.88 1.20
CA SER A 174 13.83 -8.93 -0.18
C SER A 174 14.15 -7.55 -0.76
N SER A 175 13.65 -6.48 -0.14
CA SER A 175 13.66 -5.13 -0.69
C SER A 175 15.04 -4.47 -0.67
N THR A 176 15.25 -3.51 -1.58
CA THR A 176 16.56 -2.95 -1.94
C THR A 176 17.29 -2.20 -0.83
N GLN A 177 16.58 -1.76 0.22
CA GLN A 177 17.18 -1.05 1.36
C GLN A 177 16.73 -1.60 2.71
N PHE A 178 16.46 -2.90 2.80
CA PHE A 178 15.98 -3.56 4.02
C PHE A 178 16.81 -3.24 5.26
N ASN A 179 18.14 -3.20 5.15
CA ASN A 179 19.04 -2.95 6.27
C ASN A 179 19.06 -1.48 6.74
N TYR A 180 18.58 -0.55 5.91
CA TYR A 180 18.58 0.89 6.19
C TYR A 180 17.29 1.54 5.69
N PRO A 181 16.13 1.14 6.23
CA PRO A 181 14.85 1.68 5.79
C PRO A 181 14.70 3.14 6.19
N ASP A 182 13.90 3.87 5.41
CA ASP A 182 13.55 5.26 5.70
C ASP A 182 12.03 5.48 5.62
N THR A 183 11.58 6.68 5.96
CA THR A 183 10.16 7.03 5.92
C THR A 183 9.69 7.46 4.52
N ILE A 184 10.57 7.51 3.52
CA ILE A 184 10.27 7.97 2.15
C ILE A 184 10.07 6.78 1.22
N HIS A 185 10.97 5.78 1.30
CA HIS A 185 11.00 4.60 0.43
C HIS A 185 10.64 3.31 1.18
N GLY A 186 10.50 3.39 2.50
CA GLY A 186 10.31 2.20 3.33
C GLY A 186 11.53 1.29 3.27
N TYR A 187 11.31 0.00 3.09
CA TYR A 187 12.36 -0.98 2.84
C TYR A 187 12.86 -0.98 1.39
N GLY A 188 12.32 -0.11 0.53
CA GLY A 188 12.70 0.00 -0.88
C GLY A 188 11.81 -0.84 -1.81
N ILE A 189 12.37 -1.24 -2.96
CA ILE A 189 11.66 -1.99 -3.99
C ILE A 189 11.90 -3.49 -3.77
N PRO A 190 10.84 -4.31 -3.60
CA PRO A 190 10.98 -5.75 -3.44
C PRO A 190 11.62 -6.42 -4.67
N ASP A 191 12.51 -7.36 -4.41
CA ASP A 191 13.00 -8.32 -5.38
C ASP A 191 12.29 -9.66 -5.15
N PHE A 192 11.30 -9.97 -5.98
CA PHE A 192 10.51 -11.19 -5.82
C PHE A 192 11.27 -12.47 -6.17
N GLY A 193 12.38 -12.39 -6.91
CA GLY A 193 13.32 -13.50 -7.09
C GLY A 193 14.02 -13.83 -5.77
N LYS A 194 14.60 -12.81 -5.12
CA LYS A 194 15.18 -12.95 -3.78
C LYS A 194 14.13 -13.37 -2.73
N ALA A 195 12.89 -12.84 -2.82
CA ALA A 195 11.81 -13.23 -1.92
C ALA A 195 11.48 -14.73 -2.04
N TYR A 196 11.47 -15.26 -3.26
CA TYR A 196 11.28 -16.70 -3.48
C TYR A 196 12.41 -17.54 -2.87
N GLU A 197 13.66 -17.11 -3.02
CA GLU A 197 14.82 -17.78 -2.39
C GLU A 197 14.71 -17.78 -0.86
N LEU A 198 14.29 -16.65 -0.26
CA LEU A 198 14.08 -16.56 1.19
C LEU A 198 12.92 -17.45 1.67
N ALA A 199 11.86 -17.57 0.90
CA ALA A 199 10.69 -18.37 1.23
C ALA A 199 10.94 -19.87 1.17
N THR A 200 12.01 -20.32 0.51
CA THR A 200 12.34 -21.75 0.30
C THR A 200 13.49 -22.26 1.19
N GLN A 201 14.01 -21.42 2.08
CA GLN A 201 15.04 -21.80 3.05
C GLN A 201 14.43 -22.38 4.32
#